data_de3a941482a993ea88048c33fdf35c76
#
_entry.id   de3a941482a993ea88048c33fdf35c76
#
_cell.length_a   1.000
_cell.length_b   1.000
_cell.length_c   1.000
_cell.angle_alpha   90.00
_cell.angle_beta   90.00
_cell.angle_gamma   90.00
#
_symmetry.space_group_name_H-M   'P 1'
#
loop_
_entity.id
_entity.type
_entity.pdbx_description
1 polymer ?
#
loop_
_entity_poly.entity_id
_entity_poly.type
_entity_poly.pdbx_seq_one_letter_code
_entity_poly.pdbx_strand_id
1 'polypeptide(L)'
;MEKAVLMMAKKVLIVEDDSNIAELLNLYLEKEGFEPLVAKDGGKGVVQFRAFQPDLVLLDIMLPVMDGWSVLKKIRESSKVPVIMLTAKGETSDKVSGLEMGADDYIVKPFEMKE
;
A
#
# COMPACT_ATOMS: atom_id res chain seq x y z
N MET A 1 0.54 -23.45 -13.82
CA MET A 1 1.79 -22.80 -14.16
C MET A 1 1.65 -21.38 -14.60
N GLU A 2 0.77 -21.13 -15.53
CA GLU A 2 0.57 -19.75 -15.96
C GLU A 2 0.20 -18.85 -14.81
N LYS A 3 -0.63 -19.37 -13.92
CA LYS A 3 -1.05 -18.62 -12.76
C LYS A 3 0.17 -18.22 -11.91
N ALA A 4 1.08 -19.16 -11.70
CA ALA A 4 2.28 -18.89 -10.92
C ALA A 4 3.15 -17.86 -11.62
N VAL A 5 3.27 -17.96 -12.93
CA VAL A 5 4.06 -17.01 -13.71
C VAL A 5 3.47 -15.60 -13.58
N LEU A 6 2.15 -15.49 -13.71
CA LEU A 6 1.48 -14.20 -13.60
C LEU A 6 1.68 -13.60 -12.22
N MET A 7 1.59 -14.43 -11.17
CA MET A 7 1.73 -13.93 -9.82
C MET A 7 3.16 -13.52 -9.52
N MET A 8 4.14 -14.16 -10.15
CA MET A 8 5.53 -13.76 -9.95
C MET A 8 5.80 -12.36 -10.47
N ALA A 9 4.98 -11.87 -11.39
CA ALA A 9 5.14 -10.53 -11.93
C ALA A 9 4.46 -9.48 -11.09
N LYS A 10 3.71 -9.87 -10.05
CA LYS A 10 2.93 -8.93 -9.24
C LYS A 10 3.77 -8.34 -8.13
N LYS A 11 4.02 -7.06 -8.22
CA LYS A 11 4.80 -6.32 -7.24
C LYS A 11 3.87 -5.48 -6.39
N VAL A 12 4.06 -5.53 -5.07
CA VAL A 12 3.22 -4.76 -4.14
C VAL A 12 4.13 -3.88 -3.28
N LEU A 13 3.90 -2.58 -3.32
CA LEU A 13 4.60 -1.65 -2.45
C LEU A 13 3.77 -1.44 -1.19
N ILE A 14 4.38 -1.65 -0.04
CA ILE A 14 3.72 -1.47 1.26
C ILE A 14 4.34 -0.25 1.91
N VAL A 15 3.57 0.82 2.07
CA VAL A 15 4.06 2.04 2.73
C VAL A 15 3.42 2.09 4.11
N GLU A 16 4.17 1.65 5.12
CA GLU A 16 3.68 1.45 6.47
C GLU A 16 4.82 1.58 7.45
N ASP A 17 4.69 2.47 8.45
CA ASP A 17 5.76 2.71 9.42
C ASP A 17 5.74 1.74 10.60
N ASP A 18 4.61 1.11 10.89
CA ASP A 18 4.54 0.13 11.97
C ASP A 18 5.20 -1.16 11.51
N SER A 19 6.32 -1.51 12.14
CA SER A 19 7.11 -2.66 11.73
C SER A 19 6.35 -3.97 11.82
N ASN A 20 5.49 -4.12 12.83
CA ASN A 20 4.72 -5.35 12.99
C ASN A 20 3.69 -5.52 11.88
N ILE A 21 3.01 -4.44 11.54
CA ILE A 21 2.01 -4.49 10.47
C ILE A 21 2.71 -4.70 9.13
N ALA A 22 3.78 -3.97 8.89
CA ALA A 22 4.53 -4.10 7.64
C ALA A 22 5.05 -5.52 7.44
N GLU A 23 5.61 -6.11 8.50
CA GLU A 23 6.13 -7.47 8.42
C GLU A 23 5.03 -8.48 8.17
N LEU A 24 3.89 -8.31 8.85
CA LEU A 24 2.75 -9.20 8.66
C LEU A 24 2.28 -9.17 7.21
N LEU A 25 2.11 -7.98 6.65
CA LEU A 25 1.69 -7.84 5.26
C LEU A 25 2.73 -8.42 4.32
N ASN A 26 4.00 -8.17 4.59
CA ASN A 26 5.08 -8.67 3.75
C ASN A 26 5.06 -10.20 3.70
N LEU A 27 4.97 -10.84 4.85
CA LEU A 27 4.96 -12.30 4.91
C LEU A 27 3.73 -12.88 4.23
N TYR A 28 2.58 -12.28 4.47
CA TYR A 28 1.34 -12.76 3.87
C TYR A 28 1.41 -12.68 2.35
N LEU A 29 1.88 -11.55 1.83
CA LEU A 29 1.93 -11.37 0.38
C LEU A 29 2.95 -12.29 -0.26
N GLU A 30 4.09 -12.51 0.39
CA GLU A 30 5.07 -13.47 -0.12
C GLU A 30 4.48 -14.86 -0.18
N LYS A 31 3.73 -15.24 0.83
CA LYS A 31 3.09 -16.55 0.88
C LYS A 31 2.10 -16.71 -0.27
N GLU A 32 1.42 -15.63 -0.64
CA GLU A 32 0.43 -15.67 -1.71
C GLU A 32 1.05 -15.51 -3.10
N GLY A 33 2.37 -15.44 -3.20
CA GLY A 33 3.03 -15.41 -4.48
C GLY A 33 3.34 -14.03 -5.02
N PHE A 34 3.15 -12.98 -4.21
CA PHE A 34 3.49 -11.62 -4.61
C PHE A 34 4.93 -11.28 -4.27
N GLU A 35 5.40 -10.19 -4.83
CA GLU A 35 6.73 -9.67 -4.54
C GLU A 35 6.57 -8.34 -3.81
N PRO A 36 6.60 -8.36 -2.46
CA PRO A 36 6.38 -7.13 -1.69
C PRO A 36 7.67 -6.37 -1.44
N LEU A 37 7.54 -5.05 -1.29
CA LEU A 37 8.63 -4.18 -0.87
C LEU A 37 8.05 -3.20 0.15
N VAL A 38 8.73 -3.03 1.28
CA VAL A 38 8.24 -2.17 2.35
C VAL A 38 9.01 -0.86 2.38
N ALA A 39 8.25 0.26 2.45
CA ALA A 39 8.79 1.58 2.71
C ALA A 39 8.23 2.04 4.04
N LYS A 40 9.09 2.57 4.92
CA LYS A 40 8.73 2.87 6.31
C LYS A 40 8.24 4.29 6.53
N ASP A 41 8.32 5.14 5.54
CA ASP A 41 7.77 6.49 5.63
C ASP A 41 7.31 6.95 4.26
N GLY A 42 6.61 8.10 4.24
CA GLY A 42 6.03 8.57 2.99
C GLY A 42 7.07 9.01 1.97
N GLY A 43 8.17 9.61 2.44
CA GLY A 43 9.22 10.03 1.53
C GLY A 43 9.85 8.84 0.82
N LYS A 44 10.18 7.80 1.59
CA LYS A 44 10.71 6.57 1.01
C LYS A 44 9.68 5.90 0.12
N GLY A 45 8.40 6.03 0.48
CA GLY A 45 7.32 5.48 -0.33
C GLY A 45 7.33 6.04 -1.74
N VAL A 46 7.47 7.36 -1.87
CA VAL A 46 7.51 8.00 -3.18
C VAL A 46 8.73 7.56 -3.98
N VAL A 47 9.89 7.54 -3.33
CA VAL A 47 11.13 7.12 -4.00
C VAL A 47 11.03 5.67 -4.46
N GLN A 48 10.58 4.78 -3.58
CA GLN A 48 10.46 3.37 -3.91
C GLN A 48 9.39 3.13 -4.97
N PHE A 49 8.31 3.90 -4.95
CA PHE A 49 7.29 3.77 -5.95
C PHE A 49 7.87 3.97 -7.36
N ARG A 50 8.69 5.00 -7.51
CA ARG A 50 9.28 5.31 -8.80
C ARG A 50 10.28 4.25 -9.26
N ALA A 51 11.07 3.73 -8.32
CA ALA A 51 12.10 2.76 -8.65
C ALA A 51 11.53 1.35 -8.86
N PHE A 52 10.57 0.97 -8.03
CA PHE A 52 10.04 -0.38 -8.01
C PHE A 52 8.97 -0.62 -9.08
N GLN A 53 8.21 0.42 -9.40
CA GLN A 53 7.09 0.35 -10.34
C GLN A 53 6.12 -0.77 -9.98
N PRO A 54 5.49 -0.66 -8.81
CA PRO A 54 4.61 -1.74 -8.31
C PRO A 54 3.32 -1.84 -9.10
N ASP A 55 2.70 -3.00 -9.01
CA ASP A 55 1.39 -3.25 -9.61
C ASP A 55 0.25 -2.89 -8.66
N LEU A 56 0.57 -2.72 -7.37
CA LEU A 56 -0.40 -2.38 -6.33
C LEU A 56 0.33 -1.67 -5.20
N VAL A 57 -0.31 -0.69 -4.59
CA VAL A 57 0.26 0.02 -3.43
C VAL A 57 -0.70 -0.11 -2.25
N LEU A 58 -0.18 -0.55 -1.11
CA LEU A 58 -0.88 -0.53 0.16
C LEU A 58 -0.29 0.63 0.93
N LEU A 59 -1.10 1.63 1.28
CA LEU A 59 -0.61 2.91 1.74
C LEU A 59 -1.30 3.34 3.04
N ASP A 60 -0.52 3.44 4.11
CA ASP A 60 -1.03 3.92 5.38
C ASP A 60 -1.26 5.44 5.31
N ILE A 61 -2.29 5.90 5.96
CA ILE A 61 -2.61 7.33 6.00
C ILE A 61 -1.65 8.06 6.94
N MET A 62 -1.43 7.51 8.12
CA MET A 62 -0.63 8.17 9.16
C MET A 62 0.82 7.75 9.05
N LEU A 63 1.60 8.52 8.30
CA LEU A 63 3.01 8.21 8.05
C LEU A 63 3.88 9.37 8.50
N PRO A 64 5.12 9.07 8.95
CA PRO A 64 6.10 10.14 9.19
C PRO A 64 6.64 10.66 7.86
N VAL A 65 7.24 11.85 7.92
CA VAL A 65 7.88 12.55 6.82
C VAL A 65 6.86 13.10 5.81
N MET A 66 6.06 12.24 5.23
CA MET A 66 5.03 12.64 4.27
C MET A 66 3.84 11.72 4.47
N ASP A 67 2.69 12.30 4.83
CA ASP A 67 1.51 11.48 5.13
C ASP A 67 0.97 10.76 3.90
N GLY A 68 0.06 9.81 4.14
CA GLY A 68 -0.46 8.97 3.07
C GLY A 68 -1.19 9.72 1.98
N TRP A 69 -1.93 10.77 2.34
CA TRP A 69 -2.65 11.56 1.34
C TRP A 69 -1.67 12.23 0.38
N SER A 70 -0.58 12.76 0.91
CA SER A 70 0.45 13.41 0.10
C SER A 70 1.14 12.39 -0.79
N VAL A 71 1.39 11.19 -0.29
CA VAL A 71 1.98 10.12 -1.10
C VAL A 71 1.04 9.75 -2.24
N LEU A 72 -0.26 9.61 -1.94
CA LEU A 72 -1.26 9.27 -2.96
C LEU A 72 -1.27 10.33 -4.06
N LYS A 73 -1.24 11.60 -3.66
CA LYS A 73 -1.24 12.70 -4.62
C LYS A 73 -0.03 12.60 -5.54
N LYS A 74 1.13 12.32 -4.97
CA LYS A 74 2.36 12.17 -5.77
C LYS A 74 2.24 11.02 -6.75
N ILE A 75 1.71 9.89 -6.30
CA ILE A 75 1.53 8.73 -7.17
C ILE A 75 0.60 9.08 -8.33
N ARG A 76 -0.48 9.78 -8.03
CA ARG A 76 -1.49 10.10 -9.05
C ARG A 76 -1.02 11.13 -10.06
N GLU A 77 0.09 11.83 -9.79
CA GLU A 77 0.67 12.74 -10.78
C GLU A 77 1.16 11.99 -12.01
N SER A 78 1.54 10.73 -11.85
CA SER A 78 2.16 9.99 -12.96
C SER A 78 1.63 8.58 -13.15
N SER A 79 0.69 8.11 -12.34
CA SER A 79 0.28 6.71 -12.40
C SER A 79 -1.16 6.51 -11.98
N LYS A 80 -1.79 5.50 -12.57
CA LYS A 80 -3.13 5.07 -12.18
C LYS A 80 -3.07 3.71 -11.48
N VAL A 81 -1.89 3.36 -10.96
CA VAL A 81 -1.72 2.08 -10.26
C VAL A 81 -2.75 1.96 -9.13
N PRO A 82 -3.32 0.78 -8.93
CA PRO A 82 -4.28 0.59 -7.83
C PRO A 82 -3.64 0.91 -6.48
N VAL A 83 -4.33 1.69 -5.67
CA VAL A 83 -3.89 2.06 -4.33
C VAL A 83 -4.98 1.73 -3.34
N ILE A 84 -4.63 0.96 -2.31
CA ILE A 84 -5.53 0.64 -1.21
C ILE A 84 -5.02 1.36 0.03
N MET A 85 -5.87 2.21 0.61
CA MET A 85 -5.48 2.97 1.80
C MET A 85 -5.69 2.12 3.04
N LEU A 86 -4.75 2.20 3.97
CA LEU A 86 -4.86 1.54 5.28
C LEU A 86 -5.26 2.61 6.29
N THR A 87 -6.42 2.45 6.91
CA THR A 87 -6.96 3.47 7.80
C THR A 87 -7.13 2.93 9.20
N ALA A 88 -7.13 3.82 10.19
CA ALA A 88 -7.43 3.44 11.57
C ALA A 88 -8.95 3.31 11.73
N LYS A 89 -9.33 2.43 12.66
CA LYS A 89 -10.74 2.23 12.96
C LYS A 89 -11.35 3.55 13.39
N GLY A 90 -12.51 3.88 12.84
CA GLY A 90 -13.22 5.09 13.20
C GLY A 90 -12.97 6.30 12.33
N GLU A 91 -12.03 6.22 11.40
CA GLU A 91 -11.71 7.34 10.52
C GLU A 91 -12.53 7.30 9.23
N THR A 92 -13.85 7.36 9.41
CA THR A 92 -14.78 7.23 8.27
C THR A 92 -14.64 8.37 7.27
N SER A 93 -14.44 9.60 7.75
CA SER A 93 -14.30 10.74 6.86
C SER A 93 -13.05 10.61 5.99
N ASP A 94 -12.00 9.99 6.53
CA ASP A 94 -10.77 9.80 5.76
C ASP A 94 -10.98 8.81 4.62
N LYS A 95 -11.84 7.81 4.82
CA LYS A 95 -12.15 6.85 3.77
C LYS A 95 -12.77 7.55 2.55
N VAL A 96 -13.75 8.42 2.83
CA VAL A 96 -14.43 9.15 1.75
C VAL A 96 -13.44 10.05 1.04
N SER A 97 -12.62 10.78 1.81
CA SER A 97 -11.62 11.67 1.22
C SER A 97 -10.62 10.89 0.36
N GLY A 98 -10.21 9.70 0.83
CA GLY A 98 -9.26 8.89 0.09
C GLY A 98 -9.79 8.47 -1.27
N LEU A 99 -11.04 8.05 -1.32
CA LEU A 99 -11.65 7.64 -2.58
C LEU A 99 -11.79 8.84 -3.52
N GLU A 100 -12.13 10.00 -2.98
CA GLU A 100 -12.24 11.21 -3.79
C GLU A 100 -10.90 11.64 -4.33
N MET A 101 -9.81 11.36 -3.59
CA MET A 101 -8.46 11.73 -4.01
C MET A 101 -7.83 10.73 -4.96
N GLY A 102 -8.53 9.64 -5.26
CA GLY A 102 -8.05 8.69 -6.25
C GLY A 102 -7.58 7.35 -5.72
N ALA A 103 -7.88 7.03 -4.45
CA ALA A 103 -7.64 5.68 -3.96
C ALA A 103 -8.71 4.76 -4.52
N ASP A 104 -8.35 3.51 -4.72
CA ASP A 104 -9.28 2.52 -5.28
C ASP A 104 -10.09 1.83 -4.22
N ASP A 105 -9.55 1.73 -3.00
CA ASP A 105 -10.24 1.06 -1.92
C ASP A 105 -9.55 1.41 -0.61
N TYR A 106 -10.06 0.89 0.49
CA TYR A 106 -9.47 1.10 1.80
C TYR A 106 -9.68 -0.13 2.66
N ILE A 107 -8.80 -0.32 3.66
CA ILE A 107 -8.90 -1.39 4.65
C ILE A 107 -8.72 -0.75 6.01
N VAL A 108 -9.61 -1.07 6.94
CA VAL A 108 -9.58 -0.51 8.30
C VAL A 108 -8.69 -1.37 9.18
N LYS A 109 -7.76 -0.74 9.89
CA LYS A 109 -6.93 -1.42 10.87
C LYS A 109 -7.64 -1.48 12.22
N PRO A 110 -7.37 -2.47 13.05
CA PRO A 110 -6.56 -3.65 12.78
C PRO A 110 -7.30 -4.65 11.89
N PHE A 111 -6.54 -5.44 11.15
CA PHE A 111 -7.12 -6.43 10.26
C PHE A 111 -6.52 -7.80 10.56
N GLU A 112 -7.25 -8.84 10.15
CA GLU A 112 -6.81 -10.21 10.34
C GLU A 112 -6.37 -10.81 9.02
N MET A 113 -5.24 -11.49 9.06
CA MET A 113 -4.74 -12.23 7.91
C MET A 113 -5.09 -13.70 8.12
N LYS A 114 -6.16 -14.13 7.49
CA LYS A 114 -6.59 -15.52 7.66
C LYS A 114 -6.05 -16.38 6.53
N GLU A 115 -5.67 -17.59 6.92
CA GLU A 115 -5.14 -18.57 5.97
C GLU A 115 -6.21 -19.13 5.07
#